data_13a6fa826b5c03273962ad58b75052cb
#
_entry.id   13a6fa826b5c03273962ad58b75052cb
#
_cell.length_a   1.000
_cell.length_b   1.000
_cell.length_c   1.000
_cell.angle_alpha   90.00
_cell.angle_beta   90.00
_cell.angle_gamma   90.00
#
_symmetry.space_group_name_H-M   'P 1'
#
loop_
_entity.id
_entity.type
_entity.pdbx_description
1 polymer ?
#
loop_
_entity_poly.entity_id
_entity_poly.type
_entity_poly.pdbx_seq_one_letter_code
_entity_poly.pdbx_strand_id
1 'polypeptide(L)'
;LSPSSRVATYPAPSGEAASDDYAVAVNGTPVDVYAAQGQYFDGDYAFAAFDFSGRAEIVVRSKAALDNVQIQPARYAGWLTRRSAHEIALRANAPFQISIERNGRVKPLLLFGNAVETDAPKPGDPNVVYFAPGVHRTGKIALTDNQTLYLAGGAVVKGCVAAKGTNITIRGHGILGGEESPRFKGPGRY
;
A
#
# COMPACT_ATOMS: atom_id res chain seq x y z
N LEU A 1 -7.11 22.93 20.95
CA LEU A 1 -5.85 22.30 20.56
C LEU A 1 -6.13 21.40 19.39
N SER A 2 -5.58 21.70 18.21
CA SER A 2 -5.64 20.77 17.07
C SER A 2 -4.87 19.51 17.46
N PRO A 3 -5.42 18.30 17.23
CA PRO A 3 -4.69 17.09 17.51
C PRO A 3 -3.39 17.08 16.70
N SER A 4 -2.28 16.78 17.37
CA SER A 4 -0.97 16.67 16.70
C SER A 4 -1.08 15.64 15.59
N SER A 5 -0.69 16.02 14.38
CA SER A 5 -0.64 15.07 13.28
C SER A 5 0.44 14.02 13.56
N ARG A 6 0.06 12.75 13.51
CA ARG A 6 0.98 11.63 13.65
C ARG A 6 1.13 10.94 12.30
N VAL A 7 2.35 10.56 11.97
CA VAL A 7 2.67 9.74 10.79
C VAL A 7 3.42 8.51 11.25
N ALA A 8 3.05 7.34 10.74
CA ALA A 8 3.81 6.11 10.89
C ALA A 8 4.15 5.56 9.51
N THR A 9 5.41 5.21 9.31
CA THR A 9 5.94 4.64 8.08
C THR A 9 6.45 3.23 8.36
N TYR A 10 6.49 2.42 7.34
CA TYR A 10 6.87 1.01 7.41
C TYR A 10 8.02 0.78 6.43
N PRO A 11 9.28 0.74 6.92
CA PRO A 11 10.44 0.53 6.07
C PRO A 11 10.32 -0.74 5.22
N ALA A 12 10.67 -0.62 3.95
CA ALA A 12 10.70 -1.76 3.05
C ALA A 12 11.76 -2.77 3.51
N PRO A 13 11.42 -4.06 3.58
CA PRO A 13 12.42 -5.09 3.89
C PRO A 13 13.53 -5.12 2.84
N SER A 14 14.74 -5.46 3.29
CA SER A 14 15.89 -5.62 2.40
C SER A 14 15.61 -6.65 1.30
N GLY A 15 15.91 -6.29 0.06
CA GLY A 15 15.70 -7.13 -1.12
C GLY A 15 14.36 -6.95 -1.81
N GLU A 16 13.46 -6.12 -1.27
CA GLU A 16 12.27 -5.72 -2.01
C GLU A 16 12.59 -4.59 -2.99
N ALA A 17 11.94 -4.63 -4.16
CA ALA A 17 12.18 -3.66 -5.22
C ALA A 17 11.71 -2.27 -4.80
N ALA A 18 12.64 -1.31 -4.78
CA ALA A 18 12.32 0.11 -4.59
C ALA A 18 12.01 0.77 -5.94
N SER A 19 11.04 1.70 -5.94
CA SER A 19 10.76 2.50 -7.12
C SER A 19 11.75 3.64 -7.23
N ASP A 20 12.37 3.75 -8.39
CA ASP A 20 13.17 4.91 -8.76
C ASP A 20 12.38 6.02 -9.43
N ASP A 21 11.13 5.76 -9.80
CA ASP A 21 10.29 6.71 -10.55
C ASP A 21 9.69 7.80 -9.65
N TYR A 22 9.49 7.48 -8.35
CA TYR A 22 8.84 8.38 -7.40
C TYR A 22 9.56 8.43 -6.05
N ALA A 23 9.46 9.60 -5.40
CA ALA A 23 9.76 9.77 -3.99
C ALA A 23 8.52 10.38 -3.29
N VAL A 24 8.18 9.86 -2.14
CA VAL A 24 7.02 10.29 -1.34
C VAL A 24 7.48 10.73 0.04
N ALA A 25 6.92 11.83 0.53
CA ALA A 25 7.08 12.26 1.91
C ALA A 25 5.73 12.70 2.49
N VAL A 26 5.48 12.40 3.75
CA VAL A 26 4.25 12.76 4.47
C VAL A 26 4.61 13.59 5.68
N ASN A 27 4.14 14.83 5.73
CA ASN A 27 4.53 15.83 6.75
C ASN A 27 6.07 15.91 6.93
N GLY A 28 6.82 15.83 5.81
CA GLY A 28 8.28 15.83 5.79
C GLY A 28 8.95 14.48 6.10
N THR A 29 8.21 13.46 6.54
CA THR A 29 8.74 12.12 6.79
C THR A 29 8.78 11.32 5.49
N PRO A 30 9.95 10.81 5.04
CA PRO A 30 10.03 9.96 3.86
C PRO A 30 9.23 8.66 4.03
N VAL A 31 8.64 8.21 2.93
CA VAL A 31 7.91 6.93 2.83
C VAL A 31 8.53 6.11 1.72
N ASP A 32 8.83 4.85 2.00
CA ASP A 32 9.37 3.95 1.00
C ASP A 32 8.35 3.66 -0.10
N VAL A 33 8.82 3.71 -1.35
CA VAL A 33 7.99 3.49 -2.53
C VAL A 33 8.43 2.18 -3.18
N TYR A 34 7.50 1.25 -3.29
CA TYR A 34 7.74 -0.04 -3.92
C TYR A 34 7.52 0.03 -5.43
N ALA A 35 8.34 -0.71 -6.18
CA ALA A 35 8.09 -1.01 -7.59
C ALA A 35 7.38 -2.36 -7.70
N ALA A 36 6.37 -2.43 -8.53
CA ALA A 36 5.67 -3.66 -8.82
C ALA A 36 5.35 -3.79 -10.31
N GLN A 37 5.30 -5.03 -10.78
CA GLN A 37 4.90 -5.34 -12.16
C GLN A 37 3.43 -5.71 -12.21
N GLY A 38 2.67 -4.98 -13.02
CA GLY A 38 1.25 -5.24 -13.21
C GLY A 38 1.00 -6.11 -14.44
N GLN A 39 0.19 -7.18 -14.27
CA GLN A 39 -0.25 -7.98 -15.41
C GLN A 39 -1.38 -7.34 -16.20
N TYR A 40 -2.08 -6.40 -15.57
CA TYR A 40 -3.28 -5.75 -16.10
C TYR A 40 -3.07 -4.26 -16.39
N PHE A 41 -1.89 -3.72 -16.08
CA PHE A 41 -1.48 -2.38 -16.46
C PHE A 41 -0.43 -2.52 -17.57
N ASP A 42 -0.45 -1.62 -18.53
CA ASP A 42 0.59 -1.55 -19.56
C ASP A 42 1.91 -1.07 -18.95
N GLY A 43 2.53 -1.91 -18.14
CA GLY A 43 3.81 -1.66 -17.53
C GLY A 43 3.84 -1.75 -16.00
N ASP A 44 4.96 -1.30 -15.45
CA ASP A 44 5.21 -1.27 -14.02
C ASP A 44 4.38 -0.18 -13.34
N TYR A 45 4.09 -0.37 -12.07
CA TYR A 45 3.49 0.65 -11.21
C TYR A 45 4.27 0.78 -9.91
N ALA A 46 4.08 1.89 -9.24
CA ALA A 46 4.66 2.11 -7.93
C ALA A 46 3.56 2.22 -6.87
N PHE A 47 3.87 1.90 -5.63
CA PHE A 47 2.94 2.11 -4.52
C PHE A 47 3.67 2.46 -3.23
N ALA A 48 2.98 3.20 -2.36
CA ALA A 48 3.44 3.51 -1.03
C ALA A 48 2.29 3.46 -0.03
N ALA A 49 2.57 2.99 1.19
CA ALA A 49 1.61 2.90 2.27
C ALA A 49 2.18 3.54 3.55
N PHE A 50 1.32 4.23 4.28
CA PHE A 50 1.64 4.88 5.54
C PHE A 50 0.38 5.09 6.36
N ASP A 51 0.54 5.30 7.67
CA ASP A 51 -0.57 5.67 8.52
C ASP A 51 -0.45 7.13 8.94
N PHE A 52 -1.59 7.75 9.15
CA PHE A 52 -1.61 9.10 9.70
C PHE A 52 -2.87 9.39 10.53
N SER A 53 -2.77 10.37 11.39
CA SER A 53 -3.91 10.97 12.07
C SER A 53 -3.86 12.50 11.94
N GLY A 54 -5.02 13.13 11.98
CA GLY A 54 -5.13 14.57 11.77
C GLY A 54 -4.93 14.96 10.30
N ARG A 55 -4.17 16.03 10.06
CA ARG A 55 -3.89 16.51 8.69
C ARG A 55 -2.58 15.97 8.17
N ALA A 56 -2.56 15.53 6.92
CA ALA A 56 -1.36 15.10 6.22
C ALA A 56 -1.15 15.93 4.96
N GLU A 57 0.07 16.44 4.79
CA GLU A 57 0.56 16.95 3.51
C GLU A 57 1.46 15.87 2.90
N ILE A 58 1.05 15.37 1.75
CA ILE A 58 1.78 14.35 1.00
C ILE A 58 2.47 15.02 -0.17
N VAL A 59 3.80 14.99 -0.18
CA VAL A 59 4.62 15.51 -1.29
C VAL A 59 5.07 14.34 -2.14
N VAL A 60 4.79 14.40 -3.42
CA VAL A 60 5.20 13.41 -4.42
C VAL A 60 6.13 14.07 -5.41
N ARG A 61 7.34 13.53 -5.54
CA ARG A 61 8.30 13.86 -6.60
C ARG A 61 8.38 12.73 -7.60
N SER A 62 8.53 13.07 -8.88
CA SER A 62 8.67 12.10 -9.96
C SER A 62 9.87 12.43 -10.83
N LYS A 63 10.60 11.40 -11.29
CA LYS A 63 11.67 11.56 -12.28
C LYS A 63 11.15 12.12 -13.60
N ALA A 64 10.00 11.64 -14.06
CA ALA A 64 9.36 12.16 -15.27
C ALA A 64 8.45 13.33 -14.91
N ALA A 65 8.23 14.21 -15.88
CA ALA A 65 7.32 15.33 -15.70
C ALA A 65 5.89 14.85 -15.38
N LEU A 66 5.28 15.52 -14.43
CA LEU A 66 3.91 15.28 -13.97
C LEU A 66 2.91 16.11 -14.79
N ASP A 67 3.07 16.08 -16.14
CA ASP A 67 2.13 16.74 -17.04
C ASP A 67 0.83 15.94 -17.10
N ASN A 68 -0.31 16.64 -17.19
CA ASN A 68 -1.63 16.01 -17.23
C ASN A 68 -1.89 14.98 -16.12
N VAL A 69 -1.43 15.28 -14.90
CA VAL A 69 -1.67 14.43 -13.73
C VAL A 69 -3.15 14.39 -13.40
N GLN A 70 -3.64 13.18 -13.21
CA GLN A 70 -4.99 12.91 -12.71
C GLN A 70 -4.91 12.12 -11.41
N ILE A 71 -5.90 12.33 -10.53
CA ILE A 71 -6.08 11.53 -9.33
C ILE A 71 -7.36 10.72 -9.49
N GLN A 72 -7.26 9.43 -9.22
CA GLN A 72 -8.42 8.56 -9.13
C GLN A 72 -8.57 8.02 -7.69
N PRO A 73 -9.77 7.92 -7.16
CA PRO A 73 -11.03 8.41 -7.73
C PRO A 73 -11.09 9.95 -7.85
N ALA A 74 -11.77 10.44 -8.88
CA ALA A 74 -11.83 11.88 -9.23
C ALA A 74 -12.34 12.79 -8.09
N ARG A 75 -13.06 12.25 -7.11
CA ARG A 75 -13.50 13.01 -5.91
C ARG A 75 -12.35 13.61 -5.10
N TYR A 76 -11.13 13.09 -5.27
CA TYR A 76 -9.93 13.59 -4.60
C TYR A 76 -9.12 14.59 -5.45
N ALA A 77 -9.57 14.91 -6.65
CA ALA A 77 -8.83 15.82 -7.55
C ALA A 77 -8.55 17.21 -6.91
N GLY A 78 -9.47 17.72 -6.10
CA GLY A 78 -9.29 18.97 -5.36
C GLY A 78 -8.20 18.96 -4.28
N TRP A 79 -7.63 17.80 -3.95
CA TRP A 79 -6.54 17.70 -2.99
C TRP A 79 -5.18 18.07 -3.61
N LEU A 80 -5.09 18.02 -4.94
CA LEU A 80 -3.85 18.21 -5.67
C LEU A 80 -3.48 19.67 -5.84
N THR A 81 -2.25 20.00 -5.51
CA THR A 81 -1.60 21.26 -5.82
C THR A 81 -0.30 20.97 -6.57
N ARG A 82 -0.16 21.50 -7.77
CA ARG A 82 1.09 21.40 -8.53
C ARG A 82 2.10 22.39 -7.97
N ARG A 83 3.31 21.95 -7.68
CA ARG A 83 4.41 22.77 -7.20
C ARG A 83 5.46 23.03 -8.28
N SER A 84 5.71 22.03 -9.14
CA SER A 84 6.63 22.15 -10.27
C SER A 84 6.26 21.15 -11.37
N ALA A 85 7.09 21.06 -12.41
CA ALA A 85 6.95 19.99 -13.43
C ALA A 85 7.13 18.60 -12.84
N HIS A 86 7.86 18.46 -11.72
CA HIS A 86 8.24 17.19 -11.12
C HIS A 86 7.73 16.99 -9.68
N GLU A 87 6.95 17.95 -9.16
CA GLU A 87 6.48 17.89 -7.77
C GLU A 87 5.01 18.31 -7.67
N ILE A 88 4.25 17.48 -6.97
CA ILE A 88 2.88 17.78 -6.54
C ILE A 88 2.75 17.61 -5.03
N ALA A 89 1.77 18.27 -4.45
CA ALA A 89 1.38 18.10 -3.07
C ALA A 89 -0.10 17.77 -2.98
N LEU A 90 -0.44 16.93 -2.00
CA LEU A 90 -1.81 16.56 -1.67
C LEU A 90 -2.07 16.89 -0.22
N ARG A 91 -3.31 17.27 0.11
CA ARG A 91 -3.73 17.52 1.49
C ARG A 91 -4.88 16.60 1.86
N ALA A 92 -4.62 15.73 2.83
CA ALA A 92 -5.58 14.78 3.35
C ALA A 92 -5.91 15.07 4.82
N ASN A 93 -7.15 14.78 5.21
CA ASN A 93 -7.63 14.87 6.60
C ASN A 93 -8.38 13.62 7.07
N ALA A 94 -8.44 12.60 6.22
CA ALA A 94 -9.04 11.30 6.47
C ALA A 94 -8.31 10.23 5.66
N PRO A 95 -8.36 8.96 6.07
CA PRO A 95 -7.78 7.85 5.31
C PRO A 95 -8.25 7.79 3.87
N PHE A 96 -7.38 7.36 2.97
CA PHE A 96 -7.63 7.35 1.53
C PHE A 96 -6.85 6.26 0.81
N GLN A 97 -7.35 5.92 -0.38
CA GLN A 97 -6.65 5.10 -1.36
C GLN A 97 -6.83 5.79 -2.71
N ILE A 98 -5.72 6.17 -3.34
CA ILE A 98 -5.73 6.92 -4.60
C ILE A 98 -4.68 6.39 -5.56
N SER A 99 -4.94 6.63 -6.85
CA SER A 99 -3.96 6.51 -7.93
C SER A 99 -3.59 7.90 -8.43
N ILE A 100 -2.31 8.15 -8.58
CA ILE A 100 -1.76 9.32 -9.28
C ILE A 100 -1.33 8.85 -10.66
N GLU A 101 -2.04 9.31 -11.67
CA GLU A 101 -1.88 8.88 -13.05
C GLU A 101 -1.33 10.06 -13.88
N ARG A 102 -0.23 9.82 -14.58
CA ARG A 102 0.36 10.78 -15.52
C ARG A 102 0.18 10.28 -16.95
N ASN A 103 -0.18 11.18 -17.88
CA ASN A 103 -0.33 10.85 -19.31
C ASN A 103 -1.13 9.55 -19.55
N GLY A 104 -2.29 9.43 -18.90
CA GLY A 104 -3.02 8.18 -18.80
C GLY A 104 -2.43 7.28 -17.70
N ARG A 105 -2.53 5.97 -17.83
CA ARG A 105 -2.10 5.00 -16.80
C ARG A 105 -0.65 4.55 -16.96
N VAL A 106 0.23 5.41 -17.44
CA VAL A 106 1.65 5.06 -17.59
C VAL A 106 2.35 5.16 -16.24
N LYS A 107 2.83 4.03 -15.71
CA LYS A 107 3.54 3.92 -14.43
C LYS A 107 2.85 4.69 -13.30
N PRO A 108 1.60 4.37 -12.94
CA PRO A 108 0.87 5.07 -11.90
C PRO A 108 1.52 4.88 -10.54
N LEU A 109 1.32 5.86 -9.65
CA LEU A 109 1.66 5.75 -8.23
C LEU A 109 0.38 5.52 -7.43
N LEU A 110 0.28 4.39 -6.74
CA LEU A 110 -0.80 4.08 -5.82
C LEU A 110 -0.42 4.52 -4.40
N LEU A 111 -1.24 5.32 -3.76
CA LEU A 111 -1.02 5.78 -2.39
C LEU A 111 -2.12 5.27 -1.46
N PHE A 112 -1.68 4.65 -0.37
CA PHE A 112 -2.53 4.11 0.69
C PHE A 112 -2.22 4.87 1.99
N GLY A 113 -3.03 5.90 2.28
CA GLY A 113 -2.99 6.62 3.55
C GLY A 113 -4.02 6.01 4.51
N ASN A 114 -3.56 5.25 5.49
CA ASN A 114 -4.43 4.53 6.42
C ASN A 114 -4.61 5.30 7.73
N ALA A 115 -5.63 4.93 8.51
CA ALA A 115 -5.73 5.36 9.90
C ALA A 115 -4.62 4.70 10.73
N VAL A 116 -4.12 5.41 11.74
CA VAL A 116 -3.20 4.80 12.71
C VAL A 116 -3.91 3.63 13.40
N GLU A 117 -3.32 2.45 13.34
CA GLU A 117 -3.88 1.26 13.96
C GLU A 117 -3.71 1.30 15.48
N THR A 118 -4.78 1.04 16.21
CA THR A 118 -4.82 1.10 17.68
C THR A 118 -5.10 -0.24 18.34
N ASP A 119 -5.52 -1.24 17.56
CA ASP A 119 -5.95 -2.57 18.01
C ASP A 119 -5.22 -3.71 17.27
N ALA A 120 -3.96 -3.47 16.92
CA ALA A 120 -3.12 -4.47 16.27
C ALA A 120 -2.97 -5.71 17.17
N PRO A 121 -3.18 -6.92 16.64
CA PRO A 121 -2.89 -8.15 17.37
C PRO A 121 -1.40 -8.23 17.71
N LYS A 122 -1.10 -9.05 18.71
CA LYS A 122 0.29 -9.36 19.10
C LYS A 122 0.70 -10.73 18.58
N PRO A 123 2.02 -10.95 18.38
CA PRO A 123 2.53 -12.29 18.13
C PRO A 123 2.12 -13.25 19.26
N GLY A 124 1.53 -14.39 18.88
CA GLY A 124 1.07 -15.39 19.83
C GLY A 124 -0.37 -15.22 20.33
N ASP A 125 -1.09 -14.19 19.90
CA ASP A 125 -2.52 -14.08 20.21
C ASP A 125 -3.28 -15.31 19.68
N PRO A 126 -4.25 -15.84 20.41
CA PRO A 126 -4.99 -17.02 19.99
C PRO A 126 -5.76 -16.75 18.68
N ASN A 127 -5.78 -17.75 17.82
CA ASN A 127 -6.42 -17.71 16.50
C ASN A 127 -5.87 -16.64 15.52
N VAL A 128 -4.68 -16.11 15.80
CA VAL A 128 -4.00 -15.14 14.93
C VAL A 128 -2.81 -15.77 14.21
N VAL A 129 -2.86 -15.77 12.89
CA VAL A 129 -1.70 -16.04 12.04
C VAL A 129 -1.01 -14.69 11.81
N TYR A 130 0.08 -14.46 12.55
CA TYR A 130 0.76 -13.16 12.61
C TYR A 130 2.03 -13.15 11.75
N PHE A 131 2.15 -12.15 10.86
CA PHE A 131 3.39 -11.89 10.12
C PHE A 131 4.01 -10.57 10.59
N ALA A 132 5.19 -10.67 11.19
CA ALA A 132 6.01 -9.53 11.61
C ALA A 132 6.62 -8.80 10.40
N PRO A 133 7.17 -7.57 10.57
CA PRO A 133 7.95 -6.91 9.52
C PRO A 133 9.04 -7.82 8.95
N GLY A 134 9.24 -7.81 7.64
CA GLY A 134 10.18 -8.66 6.92
C GLY A 134 9.54 -9.43 5.77
N VAL A 135 10.37 -10.19 5.03
CA VAL A 135 9.90 -11.00 3.89
C VAL A 135 9.57 -12.41 4.34
N HIS A 136 8.36 -12.86 4.06
CA HIS A 136 7.85 -14.19 4.39
C HIS A 136 7.40 -14.93 3.12
N ARG A 137 8.02 -16.05 2.82
CA ARG A 137 7.63 -16.94 1.71
C ARG A 137 6.86 -18.12 2.26
N THR A 138 5.54 -18.09 2.13
CA THR A 138 4.64 -19.01 2.81
C THR A 138 3.95 -20.02 1.90
N GLY A 139 3.96 -19.77 0.57
CA GLY A 139 3.14 -20.52 -0.34
C GLY A 139 1.65 -20.31 -0.02
N LYS A 140 0.94 -21.39 0.35
CA LYS A 140 -0.49 -21.34 0.67
C LYS A 140 -0.73 -21.20 2.17
N ILE A 141 -1.38 -20.12 2.58
CA ILE A 141 -1.85 -19.88 3.95
C ILE A 141 -3.29 -20.38 4.03
N ALA A 142 -3.53 -21.41 4.84
CA ALA A 142 -4.87 -21.92 5.08
C ALA A 142 -5.47 -21.25 6.32
N LEU A 143 -6.68 -20.72 6.19
CA LEU A 143 -7.45 -20.14 7.30
C LEU A 143 -8.75 -20.91 7.48
N THR A 144 -9.11 -21.13 8.73
CA THR A 144 -10.34 -21.82 9.16
C THR A 144 -11.19 -20.91 10.06
N ASP A 145 -12.24 -21.46 10.66
CA ASP A 145 -13.19 -20.70 11.49
C ASP A 145 -12.50 -19.84 12.56
N ASN A 146 -12.98 -18.62 12.71
CA ASN A 146 -12.57 -17.65 13.74
C ASN A 146 -11.09 -17.24 13.68
N GLN A 147 -10.40 -17.46 12.59
CA GLN A 147 -9.00 -17.08 12.46
C GLN A 147 -8.82 -15.69 11.86
N THR A 148 -7.81 -15.00 12.35
CA THR A 148 -7.34 -13.73 11.81
C THR A 148 -5.96 -13.92 11.18
N LEU A 149 -5.82 -13.53 9.91
CA LEU A 149 -4.52 -13.30 9.29
C LEU A 149 -4.16 -11.84 9.49
N TYR A 150 -3.06 -11.59 10.19
CA TYR A 150 -2.56 -10.26 10.43
C TYR A 150 -1.19 -10.06 9.80
N LEU A 151 -1.09 -9.02 8.95
CA LEU A 151 0.16 -8.61 8.32
C LEU A 151 0.58 -7.27 8.92
N ALA A 152 1.58 -7.28 9.78
CA ALA A 152 2.10 -6.05 10.37
C ALA A 152 2.66 -5.10 9.30
N GLY A 153 2.63 -3.80 9.56
CA GLY A 153 3.26 -2.83 8.67
C GLY A 153 4.75 -3.17 8.44
N GLY A 154 5.20 -3.18 7.18
CA GLY A 154 6.53 -3.65 6.80
C GLY A 154 6.67 -5.16 6.59
N ALA A 155 5.60 -5.96 6.81
CA ALA A 155 5.58 -7.35 6.38
C ALA A 155 5.33 -7.44 4.87
N VAL A 156 6.09 -8.27 4.17
CA VAL A 156 5.88 -8.65 2.76
C VAL A 156 5.71 -10.16 2.71
N VAL A 157 4.47 -10.59 2.57
CA VAL A 157 4.11 -12.00 2.54
C VAL A 157 3.91 -12.45 1.10
N LYS A 158 4.79 -13.33 0.60
CA LYS A 158 4.74 -13.91 -0.74
C LYS A 158 4.04 -15.25 -0.69
N GLY A 159 2.79 -15.27 -1.16
CA GLY A 159 1.95 -16.45 -1.08
C GLY A 159 0.51 -16.17 -1.45
N CYS A 160 -0.35 -17.13 -1.17
CA CYS A 160 -1.80 -17.01 -1.39
C CYS A 160 -2.58 -17.46 -0.16
N VAL A 161 -3.79 -16.92 0.00
CA VAL A 161 -4.68 -17.28 1.11
C VAL A 161 -5.78 -18.21 0.60
N ALA A 162 -6.02 -19.30 1.32
CA ALA A 162 -7.17 -20.19 1.14
C ALA A 162 -7.99 -20.18 2.44
N ALA A 163 -9.06 -19.43 2.45
CA ALA A 163 -9.97 -19.33 3.57
C ALA A 163 -11.17 -20.26 3.38
N LYS A 164 -11.45 -21.10 4.38
CA LYS A 164 -12.60 -21.98 4.40
C LYS A 164 -13.18 -22.04 5.81
N GLY A 165 -14.33 -21.44 6.01
CA GLY A 165 -15.00 -21.36 7.32
C GLY A 165 -15.76 -20.07 7.50
N THR A 166 -16.09 -19.77 8.74
CA THR A 166 -16.86 -18.60 9.15
C THR A 166 -16.01 -17.67 10.04
N ASN A 167 -16.37 -16.39 10.10
CA ASN A 167 -15.70 -15.39 10.95
C ASN A 167 -14.18 -15.32 10.73
N ILE A 168 -13.75 -15.32 9.46
CA ILE A 168 -12.34 -15.18 9.07
C ILE A 168 -12.05 -13.72 8.78
N THR A 169 -10.97 -13.21 9.35
CA THR A 169 -10.51 -11.82 9.14
C THR A 169 -9.13 -11.82 8.49
N ILE A 170 -8.93 -10.94 7.50
CA ILE A 170 -7.61 -10.64 6.92
C ILE A 170 -7.41 -9.14 7.08
N ARG A 171 -6.40 -8.74 7.85
CA ARG A 171 -6.15 -7.33 8.15
C ARG A 171 -4.67 -7.02 8.38
N GLY A 172 -4.37 -5.75 8.53
CA GLY A 172 -3.03 -5.22 8.78
C GLY A 172 -2.57 -4.29 7.67
N HIS A 173 -1.37 -3.74 7.83
CA HIS A 173 -0.79 -2.74 6.91
C HIS A 173 0.42 -3.31 6.14
N GLY A 174 0.61 -4.62 6.17
CA GLY A 174 1.60 -5.32 5.36
C GLY A 174 1.11 -5.58 3.93
N ILE A 175 1.95 -6.22 3.15
CA ILE A 175 1.74 -6.53 1.76
C ILE A 175 1.54 -8.03 1.61
N LEU A 176 0.50 -8.43 0.88
CA LEU A 176 0.28 -9.81 0.42
C LEU A 176 0.48 -9.86 -1.09
N GLY A 177 1.57 -10.48 -1.52
CA GLY A 177 1.92 -10.65 -2.93
C GLY A 177 1.70 -12.08 -3.40
N GLY A 178 0.96 -12.23 -4.50
CA GLY A 178 0.66 -13.52 -5.11
C GLY A 178 1.61 -13.91 -6.26
N GLU A 179 2.65 -13.15 -6.51
CA GLU A 179 3.54 -13.29 -7.67
C GLU A 179 4.31 -14.63 -7.70
N GLU A 180 4.60 -15.19 -6.53
CA GLU A 180 5.25 -16.51 -6.41
C GLU A 180 4.25 -17.67 -6.34
N SER A 181 2.94 -17.40 -6.38
CA SER A 181 1.92 -18.44 -6.28
C SER A 181 1.59 -19.03 -7.65
N PRO A 182 1.41 -20.35 -7.77
CA PRO A 182 0.96 -20.96 -9.01
C PRO A 182 -0.39 -20.37 -9.41
N ARG A 183 -0.48 -19.85 -10.63
CA ARG A 183 -1.75 -19.35 -11.14
C ARG A 183 -2.71 -20.53 -11.34
N PHE A 184 -3.89 -20.41 -10.80
CA PHE A 184 -4.98 -21.31 -11.15
C PHE A 184 -5.32 -21.12 -12.64
N LYS A 185 -4.77 -21.95 -13.51
CA LYS A 185 -5.23 -22.10 -14.89
C LYS A 185 -6.46 -22.99 -14.87
N GLY A 186 -7.61 -22.43 -14.53
CA GLY A 186 -8.89 -23.09 -14.68
C GLY A 186 -9.60 -22.62 -15.95
N PRO A 187 -10.39 -23.47 -16.65
CA PRO A 187 -11.20 -23.03 -17.77
C PRO A 187 -12.18 -21.94 -17.28
N GLY A 188 -12.17 -20.78 -17.96
CA GLY A 188 -13.12 -19.68 -17.73
C GLY A 188 -12.73 -18.65 -16.67
N ARG A 189 -11.48 -18.49 -16.31
CA ARG A 189 -11.00 -17.38 -15.49
C ARG A 189 -10.04 -16.50 -16.28
N TYR A 190 -10.47 -15.28 -16.48
CA TYR A 190 -9.71 -14.15 -17.03
C TYR A 190 -8.91 -13.49 -15.95
#